data_bb4756bf2f6db81042be223a5c3cab8b
#
_entry.id   bb4756bf2f6db81042be223a5c3cab8b
#
_cell.length_a   1.000
_cell.length_b   1.000
_cell.length_c   1.000
_cell.angle_alpha   90.00
_cell.angle_beta   90.00
_cell.angle_gamma   90.00
#
_symmetry.space_group_name_H-M   'P 1'
#
loop_
_entity.id
_entity.type
_entity.pdbx_description
1 polymer ?
#
loop_
_entity_poly.entity_id
_entity_poly.type
_entity_poly.pdbx_seq_one_letter_code
_entity_poly.pdbx_strand_id
1 'polypeptide(L)'
;IVVSLVLVFCCHLTVEGVALGTVIAQWWGFLMAVVLARIYYGRLARYDFKAGLFAIEPLKHFFSLNRDIFLRTVCLVAVNLFFTAAGSRESTIVLAVNTLLMTLFTIFSYFMDGFAYAAEALSGKYYGAGNQQAFQEVVNRVFVFGGIVAASFTLLYIIGGENFLALLTSDKRVIAAAGEYFWWAVLIPLSGMTAFVFDGIFVGITQSKSMLASTAIASASFFVLFFGLHGWLGNHALWLAFIIYLLLRGIVLLFIYRRGLR
;
A
#
# COMPACT_ATOMS: atom_id res chain seq x y z
N ILE A 1 17.82 4.81 8.16
CA ILE A 1 18.47 3.54 8.54
C ILE A 1 19.90 3.82 9.01
N VAL A 2 20.82 4.35 8.18
CA VAL A 2 22.24 4.56 8.55
C VAL A 2 22.36 5.42 9.82
N VAL A 3 21.66 6.55 9.88
CA VAL A 3 21.67 7.43 11.06
C VAL A 3 21.17 6.71 12.31
N SER A 4 20.08 5.94 12.19
CA SER A 4 19.55 5.15 13.32
C SER A 4 20.56 4.10 13.79
N LEU A 5 21.22 3.41 12.86
CA LEU A 5 22.27 2.43 13.20
C LEU A 5 23.45 3.10 13.93
N VAL A 6 23.93 4.24 13.44
CA VAL A 6 25.00 4.98 14.10
C VAL A 6 24.59 5.44 15.51
N LEU A 7 23.40 5.98 15.68
CA LEU A 7 22.91 6.41 17.00
C LEU A 7 22.74 5.26 17.99
N VAL A 8 22.28 4.10 17.51
CA VAL A 8 22.11 2.91 18.37
C VAL A 8 23.44 2.25 18.71
N PHE A 9 24.32 2.01 17.72
CA PHE A 9 25.55 1.24 17.93
C PHE A 9 26.72 2.09 18.40
N CYS A 10 26.85 3.36 17.94
CA CYS A 10 27.97 4.21 18.31
C CYS A 10 27.68 5.11 19.52
N CYS A 11 26.42 5.61 19.65
CA CYS A 11 26.02 6.48 20.74
C CYS A 11 25.30 5.72 21.87
N HIS A 12 25.14 4.38 21.75
CA HIS A 12 24.45 3.52 22.73
C HIS A 12 23.04 3.99 23.11
N LEU A 13 22.38 4.73 22.23
CA LEU A 13 20.99 5.15 22.40
C LEU A 13 20.07 4.00 21.96
N THR A 14 19.17 3.57 22.83
CA THR A 14 18.21 2.48 22.52
C THR A 14 17.04 2.96 21.64
N VAL A 15 15.84 3.04 22.20
CA VAL A 15 14.63 3.51 21.52
C VAL A 15 14.75 4.97 21.07
N GLU A 16 15.38 5.81 21.88
CA GLU A 16 15.63 7.22 21.57
C GLU A 16 16.48 7.40 20.31
N GLY A 17 17.50 6.56 20.12
CA GLY A 17 18.37 6.59 18.94
C GLY A 17 17.61 6.27 17.63
N VAL A 18 16.68 5.33 17.68
CA VAL A 18 15.82 5.00 16.54
C VAL A 18 14.85 6.14 16.24
N ALA A 19 14.23 6.73 17.27
CA ALA A 19 13.31 7.85 17.12
C ALA A 19 14.01 9.09 16.55
N LEU A 20 15.15 9.48 17.09
CA LEU A 20 15.96 10.60 16.57
C LEU A 20 16.42 10.35 15.14
N GLY A 21 16.86 9.14 14.81
CA GLY A 21 17.24 8.77 13.46
C GLY A 21 16.10 8.93 12.45
N THR A 22 14.88 8.62 12.85
CA THR A 22 13.67 8.82 12.03
C THR A 22 13.36 10.30 11.84
N VAL A 23 13.44 11.12 12.90
CA VAL A 23 13.23 12.57 12.82
C VAL A 23 14.26 13.20 11.89
N ILE A 24 15.55 12.88 12.05
CA ILE A 24 16.62 13.40 11.18
C ILE A 24 16.38 13.02 9.72
N ALA A 25 15.98 11.76 9.45
CA ALA A 25 15.68 11.31 8.10
C ALA A 25 14.51 12.08 7.47
N GLN A 26 13.45 12.36 8.23
CA GLN A 26 12.30 13.13 7.75
C GLN A 26 12.66 14.59 7.46
N TRP A 27 13.42 15.24 8.34
CA TRP A 27 13.91 16.59 8.10
C TRP A 27 14.83 16.67 6.89
N TRP A 28 15.72 15.71 6.73
CA TRP A 28 16.58 15.63 5.55
C TRP A 28 15.77 15.45 4.27
N GLY A 29 14.77 14.58 4.28
CA GLY A 29 13.85 14.38 3.15
C GLY A 29 13.08 15.67 2.82
N PHE A 30 12.58 16.39 3.82
CA PHE A 30 11.92 17.68 3.62
C PHE A 30 12.85 18.72 3.00
N LEU A 31 14.05 18.90 3.54
CA LEU A 31 15.04 19.84 2.99
C LEU A 31 15.40 19.51 1.54
N MET A 32 15.61 18.22 1.25
CA MET A 32 15.90 17.74 -0.11
C MET A 32 14.73 18.05 -1.06
N ALA A 33 13.50 17.79 -0.63
CA ALA A 33 12.30 18.10 -1.43
C ALA A 33 12.20 19.62 -1.73
N VAL A 34 12.46 20.48 -0.75
CA VAL A 34 12.46 21.95 -0.94
C VAL A 34 13.55 22.38 -1.92
N VAL A 35 14.76 21.83 -1.79
CA VAL A 35 15.88 22.12 -2.71
C VAL A 35 15.54 21.70 -4.12
N LEU A 36 15.07 20.47 -4.32
CA LEU A 36 14.68 19.95 -5.63
C LEU A 36 13.51 20.75 -6.23
N ALA A 37 12.51 21.10 -5.42
CA ALA A 37 11.40 21.93 -5.85
C ALA A 37 11.89 23.31 -6.33
N ARG A 38 12.84 23.95 -5.64
CA ARG A 38 13.43 25.21 -6.08
C ARG A 38 14.24 25.07 -7.37
N ILE A 39 15.00 23.99 -7.51
CA ILE A 39 15.81 23.75 -8.73
C ILE A 39 14.92 23.50 -9.94
N TYR A 40 13.96 22.58 -9.84
CA TYR A 40 13.16 22.15 -10.98
C TYR A 40 11.93 23.04 -11.23
N TYR A 41 11.35 23.62 -10.18
CA TYR A 41 10.10 24.39 -10.24
C TYR A 41 10.27 25.85 -9.83
N GLY A 42 11.50 26.35 -9.68
CA GLY A 42 11.76 27.73 -9.29
C GLY A 42 11.15 28.81 -10.22
N ARG A 43 10.88 28.45 -11.47
CA ARG A 43 10.15 29.33 -12.40
C ARG A 43 8.68 29.50 -12.02
N LEU A 44 8.06 28.50 -11.41
CA LEU A 44 6.68 28.55 -10.92
C LEU A 44 6.53 29.46 -9.70
N ALA A 45 7.59 29.64 -8.91
CA ALA A 45 7.59 30.55 -7.76
C ALA A 45 7.46 32.04 -8.15
N ARG A 46 7.60 32.37 -9.42
CA ARG A 46 7.40 33.74 -9.97
C ARG A 46 5.94 34.05 -10.33
N TYR A 47 5.07 33.07 -10.31
CA TYR A 47 3.63 33.31 -10.50
C TYR A 47 3.05 33.97 -9.25
N ASP A 48 2.22 34.99 -9.48
CA ASP A 48 1.55 35.71 -8.39
C ASP A 48 0.47 34.81 -7.78
N PHE A 49 0.85 34.12 -6.69
CA PHE A 49 -0.04 33.18 -5.98
C PHE A 49 -1.24 33.87 -5.31
N LYS A 50 -1.30 35.19 -5.29
CA LYS A 50 -2.35 35.94 -4.59
C LYS A 50 -3.69 35.95 -5.32
N ALA A 51 -3.67 35.85 -6.63
CA ALA A 51 -4.90 35.82 -7.42
C ALA A 51 -5.49 34.42 -7.48
N GLY A 52 -6.52 34.16 -6.69
CA GLY A 52 -7.29 32.92 -6.76
C GLY A 52 -6.98 31.83 -5.71
N LEU A 53 -6.05 32.06 -4.77
CA LEU A 53 -5.70 31.07 -3.74
C LEU A 53 -6.89 30.69 -2.85
N PHE A 54 -7.79 31.63 -2.62
CA PHE A 54 -9.03 31.45 -1.84
C PHE A 54 -10.29 31.38 -2.70
N ALA A 55 -10.16 31.10 -4.01
CA ALA A 55 -11.31 30.88 -4.85
C ALA A 55 -12.07 29.64 -4.35
N ILE A 56 -13.40 29.79 -4.17
CA ILE A 56 -14.24 28.77 -3.51
C ILE A 56 -14.23 27.45 -4.29
N GLU A 57 -14.29 27.48 -5.62
CA GLU A 57 -14.35 26.27 -6.44
C GLU A 57 -13.09 25.40 -6.38
N PRO A 58 -11.86 25.93 -6.57
CA PRO A 58 -10.63 25.16 -6.39
C PRO A 58 -10.49 24.62 -4.96
N LEU A 59 -10.86 25.43 -3.96
CA LEU A 59 -10.78 25.04 -2.56
C LEU A 59 -11.76 23.90 -2.23
N LYS A 60 -12.98 23.96 -2.71
CA LYS A 60 -13.98 22.90 -2.58
C LYS A 60 -13.53 21.61 -3.25
N HIS A 61 -12.93 21.70 -4.44
CA HIS A 61 -12.36 20.55 -5.12
C HIS A 61 -11.23 19.92 -4.31
N PHE A 62 -10.30 20.72 -3.81
CA PHE A 62 -9.20 20.28 -2.94
C PHE A 62 -9.71 19.56 -1.69
N PHE A 63 -10.67 20.13 -0.97
CA PHE A 63 -11.24 19.49 0.22
C PHE A 63 -12.03 18.20 -0.11
N SER A 64 -12.69 18.16 -1.26
CA SER A 64 -13.38 16.94 -1.71
C SER A 64 -12.40 15.80 -1.98
N LEU A 65 -11.29 16.07 -2.68
CA LEU A 65 -10.24 15.08 -2.92
C LEU A 65 -9.64 14.57 -1.61
N ASN A 66 -9.28 15.48 -0.71
CA ASN A 66 -8.67 15.12 0.58
C ASN A 66 -9.64 14.32 1.46
N ARG A 67 -10.94 14.67 1.47
CA ARG A 67 -11.95 13.90 2.18
C ARG A 67 -12.03 12.46 1.67
N ASP A 68 -12.04 12.27 0.34
CA ASP A 68 -12.16 10.95 -0.25
C ASP A 68 -10.92 10.09 0.05
N ILE A 69 -9.71 10.69 -0.01
CA ILE A 69 -8.45 10.04 0.37
C ILE A 69 -8.45 9.71 1.88
N PHE A 70 -8.91 10.62 2.72
CA PHE A 70 -9.01 10.39 4.17
C PHE A 70 -9.93 9.21 4.49
N LEU A 71 -11.15 9.21 3.93
CA LEU A 71 -12.12 8.11 4.15
C LEU A 71 -11.58 6.77 3.64
N ARG A 72 -10.90 6.78 2.48
CA ARG A 72 -10.21 5.60 1.98
C ARG A 72 -9.16 5.10 2.98
N THR A 73 -8.34 5.99 3.51
CA THR A 73 -7.31 5.63 4.50
C THR A 73 -7.93 5.06 5.78
N VAL A 74 -9.05 5.62 6.25
CA VAL A 74 -9.79 5.07 7.39
C VAL A 74 -10.24 3.63 7.11
N CYS A 75 -10.77 3.33 5.91
CA CYS A 75 -11.13 1.96 5.53
C CYS A 75 -9.91 1.01 5.53
N LEU A 76 -8.77 1.45 4.97
CA LEU A 76 -7.53 0.66 4.95
C LEU A 76 -7.03 0.35 6.36
N VAL A 77 -6.98 1.38 7.22
CA VAL A 77 -6.52 1.25 8.60
C VAL A 77 -7.49 0.38 9.41
N ALA A 78 -8.80 0.53 9.21
CA ALA A 78 -9.81 -0.30 9.90
C ALA A 78 -9.63 -1.80 9.59
N VAL A 79 -9.39 -2.16 8.33
CA VAL A 79 -9.12 -3.57 7.95
C VAL A 79 -7.84 -4.08 8.62
N ASN A 80 -6.74 -3.31 8.58
CA ASN A 80 -5.47 -3.73 9.18
C ASN A 80 -5.53 -3.86 10.71
N LEU A 81 -6.15 -2.89 11.39
CA LEU A 81 -6.34 -2.95 12.84
C LEU A 81 -7.24 -4.11 13.24
N PHE A 82 -8.32 -4.32 12.50
CA PHE A 82 -9.23 -5.44 12.75
C PHE A 82 -8.54 -6.78 12.52
N PHE A 83 -7.73 -6.91 11.45
CA PHE A 83 -6.95 -8.12 11.17
C PHE A 83 -6.06 -8.50 12.37
N THR A 84 -5.34 -7.52 12.91
CA THR A 84 -4.49 -7.73 14.10
C THR A 84 -5.32 -8.05 15.33
N ALA A 85 -6.42 -7.33 15.58
CA ALA A 85 -7.30 -7.54 16.72
C ALA A 85 -8.02 -8.89 16.67
N ALA A 86 -8.43 -9.36 15.48
CA ALA A 86 -9.03 -10.68 15.31
C ALA A 86 -8.03 -11.80 15.63
N GLY A 87 -6.80 -11.69 15.11
CA GLY A 87 -5.73 -12.64 15.40
C GLY A 87 -5.41 -12.75 16.91
N SER A 88 -5.45 -11.63 17.65
CA SER A 88 -5.18 -11.60 19.07
C SER A 88 -6.25 -12.30 19.93
N ARG A 89 -7.47 -12.43 19.40
CA ARG A 89 -8.57 -13.13 20.09
C ARG A 89 -8.50 -14.64 19.96
N GLU A 90 -7.82 -15.17 18.96
CA GLU A 90 -7.65 -16.61 18.76
C GLU A 90 -6.66 -17.20 19.77
N SER A 91 -5.39 -16.81 19.64
CA SER A 91 -4.33 -17.18 20.58
C SER A 91 -3.09 -16.33 20.36
N THR A 92 -2.17 -16.34 21.33
CA THR A 92 -0.87 -15.65 21.20
C THR A 92 -0.04 -16.20 20.03
N ILE A 93 -0.12 -17.50 19.77
CA ILE A 93 0.61 -18.14 18.66
C ILE A 93 0.00 -17.70 17.32
N VAL A 94 -1.33 -17.72 17.19
CA VAL A 94 -2.01 -17.26 15.96
C VAL A 94 -1.73 -15.79 15.69
N LEU A 95 -1.74 -14.94 16.72
CA LEU A 95 -1.34 -13.54 16.56
C LEU A 95 0.09 -13.41 16.04
N ALA A 96 1.03 -14.16 16.61
CA ALA A 96 2.43 -14.14 16.16
C ALA A 96 2.57 -14.62 14.72
N VAL A 97 1.87 -15.69 14.33
CA VAL A 97 1.82 -16.21 12.96
C VAL A 97 1.25 -15.15 12.01
N ASN A 98 0.10 -14.56 12.35
CA ASN A 98 -0.52 -13.53 11.51
C ASN A 98 0.39 -12.31 11.34
N THR A 99 1.06 -11.88 12.41
CA THR A 99 2.03 -10.76 12.34
C THR A 99 3.22 -11.10 11.45
N LEU A 100 3.74 -12.33 11.56
CA LEU A 100 4.85 -12.81 10.74
C LEU A 100 4.48 -12.82 9.25
N LEU A 101 3.33 -13.39 8.90
CA LEU A 101 2.87 -13.45 7.52
C LEU A 101 2.48 -12.05 6.98
N MET A 102 1.93 -11.17 7.81
CA MET A 102 1.68 -9.77 7.44
C MET A 102 2.98 -8.98 7.19
N THR A 103 4.10 -9.41 7.77
CA THR A 103 5.42 -8.84 7.43
C THR A 103 5.78 -9.15 5.96
N LEU A 104 5.46 -10.35 5.46
CA LEU A 104 5.65 -10.69 4.05
C LEU A 104 4.78 -9.80 3.13
N PHE A 105 3.52 -9.57 3.52
CA PHE A 105 2.67 -8.60 2.83
C PHE A 105 3.29 -7.20 2.81
N THR A 106 3.82 -6.73 3.93
CA THR A 106 4.44 -5.41 4.05
C THR A 106 5.69 -5.28 3.17
N ILE A 107 6.54 -6.30 3.12
CA ILE A 107 7.71 -6.33 2.24
C ILE A 107 7.26 -6.24 0.77
N PHE A 108 6.30 -7.05 0.35
CA PHE A 108 5.74 -6.98 -1.00
C PHE A 108 5.14 -5.61 -1.31
N SER A 109 4.37 -5.03 -0.36
CA SER A 109 3.73 -3.72 -0.56
C SER A 109 4.74 -2.61 -0.81
N TYR A 110 5.86 -2.58 -0.09
CA TYR A 110 6.92 -1.58 -0.30
C TYR A 110 7.52 -1.64 -1.71
N PHE A 111 7.68 -2.85 -2.27
CA PHE A 111 8.11 -2.97 -3.66
C PHE A 111 7.03 -2.46 -4.63
N MET A 112 5.78 -2.82 -4.40
CA MET A 112 4.67 -2.38 -5.24
C MET A 112 4.40 -0.88 -5.13
N ASP A 113 4.65 -0.25 -3.99
CA ASP A 113 4.55 1.19 -3.81
C ASP A 113 5.52 1.95 -4.74
N GLY A 114 6.73 1.41 -4.97
CA GLY A 114 7.65 1.97 -5.96
C GLY A 114 7.04 2.04 -7.37
N PHE A 115 6.34 0.98 -7.80
CA PHE A 115 5.62 0.96 -9.07
C PHE A 115 4.38 1.85 -9.06
N ALA A 116 3.67 1.91 -7.94
CA ALA A 116 2.52 2.79 -7.76
C ALA A 116 2.92 4.27 -7.89
N TYR A 117 4.04 4.71 -7.27
CA TYR A 117 4.55 6.07 -7.42
C TYR A 117 5.00 6.38 -8.85
N ALA A 118 5.64 5.43 -9.54
CA ALA A 118 5.97 5.60 -10.95
C ALA A 118 4.71 5.70 -11.82
N ALA A 119 3.71 4.88 -11.55
CA ALA A 119 2.41 4.92 -12.23
C ALA A 119 1.70 6.25 -11.98
N GLU A 120 1.70 6.75 -10.75
CA GLU A 120 1.13 8.05 -10.38
C GLU A 120 1.76 9.20 -11.19
N ALA A 121 3.09 9.29 -11.16
CA ALA A 121 3.80 10.36 -11.85
C ALA A 121 3.59 10.35 -13.36
N LEU A 122 3.69 9.16 -13.98
CA LEU A 122 3.58 9.03 -15.44
C LEU A 122 2.13 9.12 -15.93
N SER A 123 1.18 8.50 -15.21
CA SER A 123 -0.24 8.58 -15.57
C SER A 123 -0.75 10.01 -15.43
N GLY A 124 -0.40 10.71 -14.35
CA GLY A 124 -0.75 12.11 -14.16
C GLY A 124 -0.19 13.01 -15.25
N LYS A 125 1.07 12.80 -15.65
CA LYS A 125 1.72 13.56 -16.73
C LYS A 125 1.01 13.39 -18.07
N TYR A 126 0.77 12.16 -18.50
CA TYR A 126 0.22 11.91 -19.84
C TYR A 126 -1.29 12.14 -19.92
N TYR A 127 -2.00 11.80 -18.84
CA TYR A 127 -3.43 12.11 -18.76
C TYR A 127 -3.68 13.61 -18.71
N GLY A 128 -2.92 14.37 -17.91
CA GLY A 128 -3.00 15.82 -17.85
C GLY A 128 -2.61 16.53 -19.17
N ALA A 129 -1.73 15.90 -19.97
CA ALA A 129 -1.37 16.38 -21.30
C ALA A 129 -2.39 15.99 -22.39
N GLY A 130 -3.45 15.25 -22.08
CA GLY A 130 -4.42 14.75 -23.06
C GLY A 130 -3.88 13.67 -23.99
N ASN A 131 -2.68 13.11 -23.71
CA ASN A 131 -2.07 12.08 -24.54
C ASN A 131 -2.53 10.69 -24.13
N GLN A 132 -3.70 10.28 -24.65
CA GLN A 132 -4.33 9.03 -24.33
C GLN A 132 -3.50 7.80 -24.74
N GLN A 133 -2.78 7.87 -25.84
CA GLN A 133 -1.95 6.76 -26.32
C GLN A 133 -0.79 6.49 -25.33
N ALA A 134 -0.05 7.54 -24.96
CA ALA A 134 1.04 7.42 -23.99
C ALA A 134 0.53 7.01 -22.60
N PHE A 135 -0.65 7.48 -22.18
CA PHE A 135 -1.29 7.06 -20.95
C PHE A 135 -1.56 5.55 -20.95
N GLN A 136 -2.17 5.00 -22.01
CA GLN A 136 -2.43 3.57 -22.10
C GLN A 136 -1.15 2.73 -22.14
N GLU A 137 -0.11 3.24 -22.83
CA GLU A 137 1.19 2.57 -22.85
C GLU A 137 1.81 2.50 -21.45
N VAL A 138 1.74 3.58 -20.66
CA VAL A 138 2.19 3.59 -19.26
C VAL A 138 1.42 2.57 -18.44
N VAL A 139 0.09 2.55 -18.53
CA VAL A 139 -0.75 1.58 -17.81
C VAL A 139 -0.31 0.16 -18.14
N ASN A 140 -0.19 -0.17 -19.42
CA ASN A 140 0.21 -1.51 -19.85
C ASN A 140 1.60 -1.90 -19.33
N ARG A 141 2.59 -0.99 -19.44
CA ARG A 141 3.95 -1.26 -18.95
C ARG A 141 4.00 -1.47 -17.45
N VAL A 142 3.31 -0.63 -16.67
CA VAL A 142 3.29 -0.78 -15.21
C VAL A 142 2.61 -2.09 -14.80
N PHE A 143 1.55 -2.53 -15.50
CA PHE A 143 0.94 -3.83 -15.27
C PHE A 143 1.87 -5.00 -15.60
N VAL A 144 2.62 -4.93 -16.69
CA VAL A 144 3.59 -5.97 -17.07
C VAL A 144 4.69 -6.06 -16.01
N PHE A 145 5.33 -4.94 -15.66
CA PHE A 145 6.40 -4.95 -14.66
C PHE A 145 5.89 -5.31 -13.25
N GLY A 146 4.73 -4.77 -12.85
CA GLY A 146 4.08 -5.15 -11.59
C GLY A 146 3.75 -6.63 -11.54
N GLY A 147 3.29 -7.21 -12.66
CA GLY A 147 3.03 -8.64 -12.80
C GLY A 147 4.30 -9.49 -12.67
N ILE A 148 5.41 -9.08 -13.28
CA ILE A 148 6.71 -9.73 -13.14
C ILE A 148 7.14 -9.72 -11.66
N VAL A 149 7.02 -8.58 -10.98
CA VAL A 149 7.36 -8.48 -9.56
C VAL A 149 6.45 -9.36 -8.71
N ALA A 150 5.15 -9.33 -8.93
CA ALA A 150 4.21 -10.19 -8.18
C ALA A 150 4.51 -11.68 -8.38
N ALA A 151 4.78 -12.11 -9.61
CA ALA A 151 5.17 -13.49 -9.92
C ALA A 151 6.51 -13.86 -9.26
N SER A 152 7.49 -12.94 -9.28
CA SER A 152 8.78 -13.14 -8.63
C SER A 152 8.66 -13.30 -7.11
N PHE A 153 7.84 -12.47 -6.45
CA PHE A 153 7.58 -12.61 -5.01
C PHE A 153 6.82 -13.90 -4.69
N THR A 154 5.81 -14.26 -5.49
CA THR A 154 5.10 -15.53 -5.32
C THR A 154 6.07 -16.72 -5.41
N LEU A 155 6.93 -16.73 -6.44
CA LEU A 155 7.93 -17.78 -6.62
C LEU A 155 8.95 -17.79 -5.47
N LEU A 156 9.42 -16.62 -5.03
CA LEU A 156 10.32 -16.48 -3.89
C LEU A 156 9.70 -17.04 -2.61
N TYR A 157 8.41 -16.78 -2.36
CA TYR A 157 7.72 -17.32 -1.20
C TYR A 157 7.53 -18.83 -1.29
N ILE A 158 7.20 -19.37 -2.47
CA ILE A 158 7.08 -20.82 -2.67
C ILE A 158 8.42 -21.53 -2.42
N ILE A 159 9.51 -21.01 -2.99
CA ILE A 159 10.84 -21.61 -2.86
C ILE A 159 11.42 -21.41 -1.46
N GLY A 160 11.23 -20.20 -0.90
CA GLY A 160 11.76 -19.83 0.40
C GLY A 160 11.09 -20.55 1.56
N GLY A 161 9.76 -20.78 1.47
CA GLY A 161 9.01 -21.55 2.44
C GLY A 161 9.33 -21.21 3.89
N GLU A 162 9.52 -22.25 4.70
CA GLU A 162 9.86 -22.12 6.13
C GLU A 162 11.20 -21.42 6.37
N ASN A 163 12.18 -21.51 5.43
CA ASN A 163 13.47 -20.85 5.57
C ASN A 163 13.30 -19.32 5.59
N PHE A 164 12.35 -18.79 4.82
CA PHE A 164 12.06 -17.37 4.83
C PHE A 164 11.43 -16.93 6.16
N LEU A 165 10.57 -17.78 6.74
CA LEU A 165 10.00 -17.53 8.06
C LEU A 165 11.07 -17.59 9.16
N ALA A 166 12.01 -18.52 9.07
CA ALA A 166 13.13 -18.65 10.00
C ALA A 166 14.08 -17.43 10.00
N LEU A 167 14.12 -16.67 8.88
CA LEU A 167 14.86 -15.41 8.82
C LEU A 167 14.18 -14.30 9.64
N LEU A 168 12.85 -14.35 9.79
CA LEU A 168 12.06 -13.32 10.45
C LEU A 168 11.81 -13.60 11.94
N THR A 169 11.85 -14.88 12.38
CA THR A 169 11.66 -15.26 13.77
C THR A 169 12.49 -16.47 14.16
N SER A 170 12.92 -16.51 15.42
CA SER A 170 13.64 -17.64 16.02
C SER A 170 12.72 -18.65 16.74
N ASP A 171 11.44 -18.33 16.91
CA ASP A 171 10.49 -19.22 17.61
C ASP A 171 10.00 -20.33 16.68
N LYS A 172 10.54 -21.53 16.89
CA LYS A 172 10.20 -22.74 16.13
C LYS A 172 8.71 -23.11 16.19
N ARG A 173 8.03 -22.78 17.29
CA ARG A 173 6.59 -23.05 17.43
C ARG A 173 5.78 -22.16 16.51
N VAL A 174 6.17 -20.89 16.37
CA VAL A 174 5.53 -19.94 15.46
C VAL A 174 5.79 -20.36 14.01
N ILE A 175 7.02 -20.79 13.66
CA ILE A 175 7.34 -21.27 12.32
C ILE A 175 6.51 -22.48 11.95
N ALA A 176 6.42 -23.49 12.83
CA ALA A 176 5.64 -24.69 12.59
C ALA A 176 4.14 -24.37 12.42
N ALA A 177 3.58 -23.51 13.27
CA ALA A 177 2.18 -23.07 13.16
C ALA A 177 1.93 -22.19 11.92
N ALA A 178 2.92 -21.44 11.46
CA ALA A 178 2.82 -20.61 10.26
C ALA A 178 2.68 -21.44 8.99
N GLY A 179 3.19 -22.67 8.95
CA GLY A 179 3.07 -23.59 7.81
C GLY A 179 1.62 -23.83 7.38
N GLU A 180 0.68 -23.87 8.32
CA GLU A 180 -0.75 -24.03 8.06
C GLU A 180 -1.36 -22.85 7.28
N TYR A 181 -0.86 -21.63 7.55
CA TYR A 181 -1.39 -20.40 6.97
C TYR A 181 -0.51 -19.83 5.84
N PHE A 182 0.64 -20.41 5.58
CA PHE A 182 1.66 -19.87 4.68
C PHE A 182 1.16 -19.68 3.25
N TRP A 183 0.31 -20.57 2.76
CA TRP A 183 -0.28 -20.48 1.43
C TRP A 183 -1.09 -19.20 1.20
N TRP A 184 -1.67 -18.62 2.25
CA TRP A 184 -2.32 -17.32 2.14
C TRP A 184 -1.32 -16.22 1.83
N ALA A 185 -0.14 -16.24 2.45
CA ALA A 185 0.92 -15.28 2.18
C ALA A 185 1.45 -15.41 0.74
N VAL A 186 1.55 -16.62 0.21
CA VAL A 186 1.94 -16.90 -1.18
C VAL A 186 0.95 -16.30 -2.19
N LEU A 187 -0.34 -16.23 -1.85
CA LEU A 187 -1.38 -15.66 -2.73
C LEU A 187 -1.41 -14.12 -2.72
N ILE A 188 -0.82 -13.48 -1.70
CA ILE A 188 -0.85 -12.02 -1.54
C ILE A 188 -0.32 -11.27 -2.76
N PRO A 189 0.87 -11.59 -3.33
CA PRO A 189 1.41 -10.82 -4.44
C PRO A 189 0.49 -10.82 -5.66
N LEU A 190 -0.07 -11.96 -6.01
CA LEU A 190 -0.97 -12.09 -7.17
C LEU A 190 -2.31 -11.38 -6.94
N SER A 191 -2.86 -11.47 -5.73
CA SER A 191 -4.14 -10.85 -5.40
C SER A 191 -4.05 -9.33 -5.21
N GLY A 192 -2.92 -8.84 -4.68
CA GLY A 192 -2.73 -7.42 -4.35
C GLY A 192 -2.21 -6.57 -5.51
N MET A 193 -1.44 -7.14 -6.44
CA MET A 193 -0.73 -6.40 -7.51
C MET A 193 -1.65 -5.41 -8.24
N THR A 194 -2.81 -5.85 -8.69
CA THR A 194 -3.76 -5.04 -9.44
C THR A 194 -4.24 -3.83 -8.64
N ALA A 195 -4.47 -4.00 -7.34
CA ALA A 195 -4.88 -2.92 -6.45
C ALA A 195 -3.79 -1.86 -6.30
N PHE A 196 -2.54 -2.26 -6.08
CA PHE A 196 -1.41 -1.33 -5.94
C PHE A 196 -1.14 -0.54 -7.22
N VAL A 197 -1.15 -1.20 -8.37
CA VAL A 197 -0.94 -0.53 -9.67
C VAL A 197 -2.04 0.50 -9.94
N PHE A 198 -3.30 0.12 -9.76
CA PHE A 198 -4.40 1.06 -9.96
C PHE A 198 -4.44 2.17 -8.92
N ASP A 199 -4.05 1.90 -7.67
CA ASP A 199 -3.93 2.96 -6.67
C ASP A 199 -3.02 4.08 -7.18
N GLY A 200 -1.84 3.78 -7.72
CA GLY A 200 -0.97 4.77 -8.32
C GLY A 200 -1.60 5.49 -9.52
N ILE A 201 -2.19 4.75 -10.47
CA ILE A 201 -2.81 5.33 -11.66
C ILE A 201 -3.94 6.29 -11.27
N PHE A 202 -4.85 5.88 -10.39
CA PHE A 202 -6.02 6.68 -10.00
C PHE A 202 -5.64 7.89 -9.14
N VAL A 203 -4.58 7.82 -8.34
CA VAL A 203 -4.00 9.00 -7.68
C VAL A 203 -3.47 9.98 -8.71
N GLY A 204 -2.69 9.50 -9.68
CA GLY A 204 -2.11 10.34 -10.74
C GLY A 204 -3.15 11.10 -11.56
N ILE A 205 -4.29 10.48 -11.86
CA ILE A 205 -5.40 11.13 -12.59
C ILE A 205 -6.44 11.80 -11.67
N THR A 206 -6.15 11.91 -10.36
CA THR A 206 -7.00 12.55 -9.34
C THR A 206 -8.42 11.98 -9.19
N GLN A 207 -8.60 10.70 -9.46
CA GLN A 207 -9.88 9.99 -9.37
C GLN A 207 -10.13 9.39 -7.97
N SER A 208 -10.07 10.24 -6.93
CA SER A 208 -10.18 9.84 -5.52
C SER A 208 -11.50 9.13 -5.17
N LYS A 209 -12.62 9.55 -5.79
CA LYS A 209 -13.93 8.92 -5.57
C LYS A 209 -13.97 7.45 -5.97
N SER A 210 -13.34 7.12 -7.09
CA SER A 210 -13.24 5.75 -7.58
C SER A 210 -12.42 4.88 -6.63
N MET A 211 -11.33 5.42 -6.10
CA MET A 211 -10.48 4.75 -5.12
C MET A 211 -11.22 4.52 -3.80
N LEU A 212 -11.95 5.53 -3.31
CA LEU A 212 -12.78 5.39 -2.11
C LEU A 212 -13.86 4.32 -2.31
N ALA A 213 -14.60 4.36 -3.42
CA ALA A 213 -15.64 3.38 -3.72
C ALA A 213 -15.08 1.95 -3.75
N SER A 214 -13.97 1.73 -4.45
CA SER A 214 -13.31 0.43 -4.50
C SER A 214 -12.91 -0.06 -3.12
N THR A 215 -12.24 0.78 -2.33
CA THR A 215 -11.76 0.41 -0.99
C THR A 215 -12.93 0.18 -0.03
N ALA A 216 -13.99 0.99 -0.09
CA ALA A 216 -15.17 0.82 0.76
C ALA A 216 -15.90 -0.50 0.46
N ILE A 217 -16.11 -0.83 -0.83
CA ILE A 217 -16.72 -2.11 -1.25
C ILE A 217 -15.86 -3.29 -0.77
N ALA A 218 -14.55 -3.22 -0.98
CA ALA A 218 -13.65 -4.28 -0.57
C ALA A 218 -13.62 -4.44 0.96
N SER A 219 -13.56 -3.33 1.72
CA SER A 219 -13.59 -3.37 3.19
C SER A 219 -14.90 -3.91 3.73
N ALA A 220 -16.03 -3.52 3.16
CA ALA A 220 -17.33 -4.08 3.53
C ALA A 220 -17.37 -5.60 3.27
N SER A 221 -16.87 -6.04 2.11
CA SER A 221 -16.77 -7.47 1.78
C SER A 221 -15.86 -8.22 2.75
N PHE A 222 -14.75 -7.62 3.18
CA PHE A 222 -13.86 -8.20 4.19
C PHE A 222 -14.61 -8.50 5.49
N PHE A 223 -15.34 -7.52 6.04
CA PHE A 223 -16.08 -7.72 7.28
C PHE A 223 -17.21 -8.73 7.12
N VAL A 224 -17.98 -8.66 6.03
CA VAL A 224 -19.08 -9.61 5.75
C VAL A 224 -18.55 -11.04 5.67
N LEU A 225 -17.45 -11.26 4.94
CA LEU A 225 -16.85 -12.59 4.80
C LEU A 225 -16.27 -13.10 6.12
N PHE A 226 -15.57 -12.24 6.85
CA PHE A 226 -15.02 -12.64 8.14
C PHE A 226 -16.11 -13.05 9.12
N PHE A 227 -17.11 -12.20 9.35
CA PHE A 227 -18.18 -12.52 10.31
C PHE A 227 -19.08 -13.68 9.85
N GLY A 228 -19.24 -13.87 8.54
CA GLY A 228 -20.00 -14.98 8.00
C GLY A 228 -19.31 -16.33 8.07
N LEU A 229 -17.98 -16.36 7.98
CA LEU A 229 -17.19 -17.59 7.85
C LEU A 229 -16.35 -17.94 9.09
N HIS A 230 -16.13 -16.98 9.99
CA HIS A 230 -15.24 -17.16 11.13
C HIS A 230 -15.65 -18.34 12.03
N GLY A 231 -16.95 -18.54 12.23
CA GLY A 231 -17.45 -19.66 13.03
C GLY A 231 -17.12 -21.05 12.48
N TRP A 232 -16.79 -21.16 11.19
CA TRP A 232 -16.51 -22.42 10.49
C TRP A 232 -15.04 -22.60 10.18
N LEU A 233 -14.35 -21.52 9.81
CA LEU A 233 -13.00 -21.53 9.29
C LEU A 233 -11.96 -20.92 10.27
N GLY A 234 -12.39 -20.35 11.40
CA GLY A 234 -11.48 -19.70 12.35
C GLY A 234 -10.57 -18.68 11.68
N ASN A 235 -9.26 -18.75 11.93
CA ASN A 235 -8.28 -17.83 11.36
C ASN A 235 -8.14 -17.93 9.82
N HIS A 236 -8.51 -19.05 9.20
CA HIS A 236 -8.56 -19.13 7.72
C HIS A 236 -9.59 -18.19 7.13
N ALA A 237 -10.70 -17.92 7.83
CA ALA A 237 -11.69 -16.93 7.39
C ALA A 237 -11.10 -15.53 7.32
N LEU A 238 -10.21 -15.17 8.25
CA LEU A 238 -9.51 -13.89 8.28
C LEU A 238 -8.62 -13.70 7.05
N TRP A 239 -7.83 -14.72 6.72
CA TRP A 239 -6.96 -14.72 5.55
C TRP A 239 -7.74 -14.73 4.23
N LEU A 240 -8.77 -15.55 4.12
CA LEU A 240 -9.64 -15.60 2.95
C LEU A 240 -10.29 -14.23 2.71
N ALA A 241 -10.85 -13.62 3.76
CA ALA A 241 -11.43 -12.28 3.67
C ALA A 241 -10.40 -11.24 3.23
N PHE A 242 -9.15 -11.34 3.69
CA PHE A 242 -8.08 -10.42 3.31
C PHE A 242 -7.65 -10.59 1.84
N ILE A 243 -7.53 -11.82 1.35
CA ILE A 243 -7.23 -12.07 -0.08
C ILE A 243 -8.34 -11.54 -0.98
N ILE A 244 -9.60 -11.80 -0.63
CA ILE A 244 -10.75 -11.29 -1.39
C ILE A 244 -10.80 -9.76 -1.34
N TYR A 245 -10.49 -9.16 -0.20
CA TYR A 245 -10.36 -7.71 -0.06
C TYR A 245 -9.32 -7.13 -1.04
N LEU A 246 -8.13 -7.72 -1.13
CA LEU A 246 -7.10 -7.28 -2.07
C LEU A 246 -7.55 -7.42 -3.54
N LEU A 247 -8.15 -8.57 -3.89
CA LEU A 247 -8.69 -8.82 -5.23
C LEU A 247 -9.78 -7.82 -5.60
N LEU A 248 -10.77 -7.60 -4.72
CA LEU A 248 -11.90 -6.71 -4.99
C LEU A 248 -11.45 -5.27 -5.20
N ARG A 249 -10.48 -4.77 -4.43
CA ARG A 249 -9.88 -3.45 -4.67
C ARG A 249 -9.39 -3.31 -6.10
N GLY A 250 -8.65 -4.31 -6.59
CA GLY A 250 -8.13 -4.31 -7.95
C GLY A 250 -9.23 -4.46 -9.01
N ILE A 251 -10.16 -5.40 -8.82
CA ILE A 251 -11.23 -5.70 -9.79
C ILE A 251 -12.17 -4.50 -9.97
N VAL A 252 -12.58 -3.86 -8.89
CA VAL A 252 -13.48 -2.69 -8.96
C VAL A 252 -12.80 -1.55 -9.72
N LEU A 253 -11.52 -1.25 -9.43
CA LEU A 253 -10.77 -0.23 -10.15
C LEU A 253 -10.55 -0.59 -11.62
N LEU A 254 -10.27 -1.86 -11.93
CA LEU A 254 -10.19 -2.37 -13.31
C LEU A 254 -11.50 -2.15 -14.07
N PHE A 255 -12.63 -2.42 -13.43
CA PHE A 255 -13.94 -2.24 -14.03
C PHE A 255 -14.23 -0.76 -14.33
N ILE A 256 -13.92 0.13 -13.38
CA ILE A 256 -14.07 1.58 -13.56
C ILE A 256 -13.16 2.08 -14.68
N TYR A 257 -11.89 1.62 -14.71
CA TYR A 257 -10.94 1.97 -15.75
C TYR A 257 -11.45 1.59 -17.15
N ARG A 258 -11.98 0.37 -17.30
CA ARG A 258 -12.50 -0.10 -18.60
C ARG A 258 -13.74 0.64 -19.08
N ARG A 259 -14.56 1.17 -18.17
CA ARG A 259 -15.81 1.89 -18.52
C ARG A 259 -15.60 3.37 -18.83
N GLY A 260 -14.62 4.03 -18.24
CA GLY A 260 -14.56 5.50 -18.29
C GLY A 260 -13.24 6.09 -18.72
N LEU A 261 -12.16 5.32 -18.85
CA LEU A 261 -10.80 5.84 -19.09
C LEU A 261 -10.10 5.18 -20.29
N ARG A 262 -10.78 4.30 -20.97
CA ARG A 262 -10.24 3.58 -22.13
C ARG A 262 -10.59 4.24 -23.44
#